data_9d01f8042b09a0eba27ec441f64fd39f
#
_entry.id   9d01f8042b09a0eba27ec441f64fd39f
#
_cell.length_a   1.000
_cell.length_b   1.000
_cell.length_c   1.000
_cell.angle_alpha   90.00
_cell.angle_beta   90.00
_cell.angle_gamma   90.00
#
_symmetry.space_group_name_H-M   'P 1'
#
loop_
_entity.id
_entity.type
_entity.pdbx_description
1 polymer ?
#
loop_
_entity_poly.entity_id
_entity_poly.type
_entity_poly.pdbx_seq_one_letter_code
_entity_poly.pdbx_strand_id
1 'polypeptide(L)'
;MIDVTRHTVLIGAAAGFGEIDATGPAQAAPPLGGMEPLNSTDGVFTPSKGWGIQKFSFSNPEPSIQFAGLLFAFEVISFENNFGIDPLAVTIERRIDRVRMAGTRLRWAGGQESKAGLVSAELRLTAAGAIEWAVEAAIDAPIKAIKTIVRGLPRGRISLAAEAWCDFGDDEQVFEYPALGGGMATPLAVVEGHDKRFWGISALQTEVRPARFAFLAGPDGYKTELVYEPGAWERPQAATTCKWRIVAAPDFASVAKTHFDWVAKSWQLPDFQQRSDAPDWMKKLALVLSLHGQHWTGYVHNDFDQQLEILRWTAKQIDPRNVMVFLNGWDGRYYWDYPRFEVGARTGGEVAFARLVRKAKTLGYRIAVMFGSNVARRNDPDFPKIADARLRDGNGDFFPANYVDWDGDRKGDGFMVFMNLAVASWRNHLRERIASIVSRFAIDAYFLDICGLWENNCDGDMLVGTRQLVDELAQRFPGVAPIAEMQYDAQMGFIPMSHVPRYSLYPQANFGVVASFNHLSFPAPGGGSTGIHEYGFGRYHPVILDQPQIPTITFVDDTFTTQREAVMSDIATAKQRFAARGGRT
;
A
#
# COMPACT_ATOMS: atom_id res chain seq x y z
N MET A 1 14.69 0.09 22.39
CA MET A 1 14.23 -1.29 22.08
C MET A 1 12.75 -1.31 22.37
N ILE A 2 11.93 -1.19 21.36
CA ILE A 2 10.47 -1.30 21.47
C ILE A 2 10.16 -2.76 21.19
N ASP A 3 9.62 -3.44 22.18
CA ASP A 3 9.19 -4.82 22.11
C ASP A 3 7.99 -4.90 21.13
N VAL A 4 8.21 -5.46 19.94
CA VAL A 4 7.19 -5.68 18.90
C VAL A 4 6.70 -7.12 18.98
N THR A 5 6.42 -7.59 20.18
CA THR A 5 5.76 -8.88 20.36
C THR A 5 4.25 -8.73 20.28
N ARG A 6 3.68 -9.32 19.23
CA ARG A 6 2.26 -9.60 19.03
C ARG A 6 1.36 -8.39 18.73
N HIS A 7 1.48 -7.83 17.55
CA HIS A 7 0.32 -7.14 16.97
C HIS A 7 0.06 -7.70 15.57
N THR A 8 -1.00 -8.46 15.48
CA THR A 8 -1.75 -8.62 14.24
C THR A 8 -1.88 -7.23 13.66
N VAL A 9 -1.21 -6.98 12.54
CA VAL A 9 -1.37 -5.74 11.79
C VAL A 9 -2.79 -5.76 11.26
N LEU A 10 -3.73 -5.36 12.09
CA LEU A 10 -5.06 -4.99 11.65
C LEU A 10 -4.88 -3.72 10.83
N ILE A 11 -5.23 -3.83 9.63
CA ILE A 11 -5.29 -2.88 8.56
C ILE A 11 -5.84 -1.55 9.07
N GLY A 12 -4.97 -0.67 9.47
CA GLY A 12 -5.29 0.74 9.61
C GLY A 12 -5.22 1.39 8.24
N ALA A 13 -6.09 0.99 7.33
CA ALA A 13 -6.28 1.77 6.14
C ALA A 13 -6.90 3.08 6.57
N ALA A 14 -6.13 4.14 6.49
CA ALA A 14 -6.56 5.54 6.51
C ALA A 14 -7.45 5.98 7.69
N ALA A 15 -7.90 5.10 8.54
CA ALA A 15 -8.52 5.44 9.79
C ALA A 15 -7.54 5.09 10.88
N GLY A 16 -6.93 6.07 11.50
CA GLY A 16 -6.11 5.86 12.66
C GLY A 16 -6.91 5.15 13.73
N PHE A 17 -6.55 3.93 13.97
CA PHE A 17 -7.00 3.23 15.16
C PHE A 17 -6.02 3.58 16.27
N GLY A 18 -6.50 4.35 17.23
CA GLY A 18 -5.79 4.52 18.49
C GLY A 18 -5.49 3.14 19.08
N GLU A 19 -4.29 2.96 19.60
CA GLU A 19 -3.98 1.81 20.44
C GLU A 19 -4.99 1.80 21.59
N ILE A 20 -5.97 0.91 21.53
CA ILE A 20 -6.77 0.57 22.70
C ILE A 20 -5.83 -0.23 23.58
N ASP A 21 -5.53 0.33 24.73
CA ASP A 21 -4.74 -0.32 25.78
C ASP A 21 -5.51 -1.56 26.26
N ALA A 22 -5.26 -2.69 25.59
CA ALA A 22 -5.90 -3.96 25.91
C ALA A 22 -5.13 -4.64 27.05
N THR A 23 -5.23 -4.10 28.27
CA THR A 23 -4.80 -4.77 29.50
C THR A 23 -5.92 -5.65 30.10
N GLY A 24 -6.63 -6.36 29.27
CA GLY A 24 -7.54 -7.43 29.69
C GLY A 24 -7.11 -8.76 29.04
N PRO A 25 -7.31 -9.92 29.71
CA PRO A 25 -7.00 -11.19 29.08
C PRO A 25 -7.82 -11.32 27.81
N ALA A 26 -7.14 -11.46 26.66
CA ALA A 26 -7.77 -11.69 25.38
C ALA A 26 -8.60 -12.98 25.47
N GLN A 27 -9.91 -12.83 25.62
CA GLN A 27 -10.81 -13.94 25.31
C GLN A 27 -10.70 -14.17 23.81
N ALA A 28 -10.24 -15.36 23.44
CA ALA A 28 -10.24 -15.81 22.07
C ALA A 28 -11.67 -15.61 21.51
N ALA A 29 -11.78 -14.96 20.36
CA ALA A 29 -13.03 -14.89 19.64
C ALA A 29 -13.57 -16.33 19.50
N PRO A 30 -14.88 -16.57 19.70
CA PRO A 30 -15.43 -17.89 19.48
C PRO A 30 -15.12 -18.30 18.03
N PRO A 31 -14.70 -19.54 17.80
CA PRO A 31 -14.45 -20.01 16.44
C PRO A 31 -15.72 -19.84 15.63
N LEU A 32 -15.60 -19.23 14.46
CA LEU A 32 -16.66 -19.25 13.45
C LEU A 32 -17.10 -20.70 13.30
N GLY A 33 -18.38 -20.97 13.57
CA GLY A 33 -18.95 -22.25 13.88
C GLY A 33 -18.37 -23.46 13.15
N GLY A 34 -17.80 -24.33 13.92
CA GLY A 34 -17.92 -25.78 13.81
C GLY A 34 -17.54 -26.46 12.49
N MET A 35 -16.40 -26.10 11.88
CA MET A 35 -15.71 -27.06 11.03
C MET A 35 -14.48 -27.57 11.78
N GLU A 36 -14.56 -28.76 12.30
CA GLU A 36 -13.37 -29.48 12.72
C GLU A 36 -12.41 -29.59 11.52
N PRO A 37 -11.09 -29.46 11.74
CA PRO A 37 -10.15 -29.68 10.67
C PRO A 37 -10.36 -31.09 10.12
N LEU A 38 -10.65 -31.18 8.83
CA LEU A 38 -10.69 -32.46 8.15
C LEU A 38 -9.28 -33.05 8.20
N ASN A 39 -9.08 -33.98 9.13
CA ASN A 39 -7.89 -34.82 9.16
C ASN A 39 -7.99 -35.79 8.00
N SER A 40 -7.60 -35.35 6.80
CA SER A 40 -7.32 -36.30 5.74
C SER A 40 -5.89 -36.78 5.93
N THR A 41 -5.66 -38.06 5.82
CA THR A 41 -4.33 -38.67 5.89
C THR A 41 -3.42 -38.20 4.73
N ASP A 42 -3.97 -37.47 3.77
CA ASP A 42 -3.32 -37.10 2.52
C ASP A 42 -3.07 -35.60 2.35
N GLY A 43 -3.44 -34.74 3.30
CA GLY A 43 -3.16 -33.32 3.28
C GLY A 43 -3.60 -32.60 4.54
N VAL A 44 -2.94 -31.56 4.92
CA VAL A 44 -3.31 -30.70 6.04
C VAL A 44 -3.88 -29.40 5.48
N PHE A 45 -5.12 -29.14 5.85
CA PHE A 45 -5.77 -27.88 5.56
C PHE A 45 -5.40 -26.85 6.61
N THR A 46 -4.72 -25.79 6.21
CA THR A 46 -4.39 -24.69 7.12
C THR A 46 -5.06 -23.41 6.60
N PRO A 47 -5.98 -22.79 7.36
CA PRO A 47 -6.53 -21.50 6.98
C PRO A 47 -5.40 -20.46 6.88
N SER A 48 -5.33 -19.74 5.78
CA SER A 48 -4.41 -18.60 5.70
C SER A 48 -4.90 -17.46 6.60
N LYS A 49 -4.00 -16.82 7.32
CA LYS A 49 -4.28 -15.55 7.98
C LYS A 49 -4.39 -14.48 6.89
N GLY A 50 -5.59 -14.10 6.55
CA GLY A 50 -5.89 -13.11 5.52
C GLY A 50 -6.44 -13.70 4.23
N TRP A 51 -7.42 -13.06 3.65
CA TRP A 51 -7.97 -13.21 2.28
C TRP A 51 -8.48 -14.58 1.85
N GLY A 52 -8.76 -15.49 2.75
CA GLY A 52 -9.49 -16.73 2.48
C GLY A 52 -8.80 -17.73 1.54
N ILE A 53 -7.52 -17.57 1.21
CA ILE A 53 -6.78 -18.60 0.51
C ILE A 53 -6.41 -19.69 1.51
N GLN A 54 -7.00 -20.84 1.30
CA GLN A 54 -6.72 -22.01 2.11
C GLN A 54 -5.42 -22.66 1.62
N LYS A 55 -4.55 -23.01 2.56
CA LYS A 55 -3.32 -23.73 2.25
C LYS A 55 -3.56 -25.21 2.38
N PHE A 56 -3.31 -25.93 1.30
CA PHE A 56 -3.21 -27.37 1.30
C PHE A 56 -1.74 -27.76 1.29
N SER A 57 -1.33 -28.61 2.22
CA SER A 57 -0.03 -29.29 2.14
C SER A 57 -0.22 -30.66 1.55
N PHE A 58 0.57 -31.01 0.56
CA PHE A 58 0.59 -32.36 0.04
C PHE A 58 1.32 -33.27 1.01
N SER A 59 0.71 -34.40 1.39
CA SER A 59 1.33 -35.41 2.28
C SER A 59 2.47 -36.15 1.58
N ASN A 60 2.41 -36.28 0.25
CA ASN A 60 3.47 -36.84 -0.54
C ASN A 60 4.37 -35.73 -1.10
N PRO A 61 5.70 -36.00 -1.22
CA PRO A 61 6.58 -35.02 -1.79
C PRO A 61 6.13 -34.65 -3.21
N GLU A 62 5.81 -33.39 -3.42
CA GLU A 62 5.59 -32.85 -4.74
C GLU A 62 6.86 -33.00 -5.57
N PRO A 63 6.78 -33.20 -6.91
CA PRO A 63 7.94 -33.19 -7.77
C PRO A 63 8.70 -31.88 -7.56
N SER A 64 9.95 -31.97 -7.14
CA SER A 64 10.79 -30.80 -6.91
C SER A 64 12.08 -30.89 -7.72
N ILE A 65 12.60 -29.70 -8.07
CA ILE A 65 13.88 -29.59 -8.77
C ILE A 65 14.89 -28.92 -7.84
N GLN A 66 16.05 -29.54 -7.71
CA GLN A 66 17.19 -28.88 -7.08
C GLN A 66 17.91 -28.02 -8.12
N PHE A 67 18.10 -26.73 -7.81
CA PHE A 67 18.82 -25.77 -8.63
C PHE A 67 19.53 -24.73 -7.77
N ALA A 68 20.83 -24.53 -8.00
CA ALA A 68 21.68 -23.57 -7.28
C ALA A 68 21.55 -23.64 -5.73
N GLY A 69 21.44 -24.86 -5.19
CA GLY A 69 21.35 -25.09 -3.73
C GLY A 69 19.93 -25.00 -3.14
N LEU A 70 18.93 -24.63 -3.93
CA LEU A 70 17.53 -24.53 -3.49
C LEU A 70 16.66 -25.61 -4.15
N LEU A 71 15.54 -25.96 -3.50
CA LEU A 71 14.53 -26.87 -4.04
C LEU A 71 13.30 -26.07 -4.48
N PHE A 72 12.81 -26.33 -5.70
CA PHE A 72 11.66 -25.66 -6.30
C PHE A 72 10.56 -26.67 -6.62
N ALA A 73 9.31 -26.33 -6.29
CA ALA A 73 8.12 -27.04 -6.71
C ALA A 73 7.04 -26.03 -7.14
N PHE A 74 6.04 -26.50 -7.91
CA PHE A 74 5.05 -25.64 -8.53
C PHE A 74 3.64 -26.19 -8.36
N GLU A 75 2.69 -25.29 -8.09
CA GLU A 75 1.28 -25.60 -7.95
C GLU A 75 0.43 -24.60 -8.72
N VAL A 76 -0.76 -25.03 -9.15
CA VAL A 76 -1.79 -24.19 -9.77
C VAL A 76 -3.04 -24.24 -8.92
N ILE A 77 -3.59 -23.08 -8.64
CA ILE A 77 -4.80 -22.91 -7.83
C ILE A 77 -5.91 -22.41 -8.77
N SER A 78 -6.98 -23.17 -8.89
CA SER A 78 -8.22 -22.70 -9.50
C SER A 78 -9.09 -22.01 -8.45
N PHE A 79 -10.26 -21.51 -8.84
CA PHE A 79 -11.23 -20.98 -7.86
C PHE A 79 -11.85 -22.07 -6.97
N GLU A 80 -11.64 -23.33 -7.31
CA GLU A 80 -12.24 -24.46 -6.59
C GLU A 80 -11.19 -25.35 -5.90
N ASN A 81 -10.05 -25.59 -6.56
CA ASN A 81 -9.08 -26.60 -6.12
C ASN A 81 -7.62 -26.15 -6.28
N ASN A 82 -6.73 -26.78 -5.50
CA ASN A 82 -5.28 -26.66 -5.62
C ASN A 82 -4.70 -27.92 -6.27
N PHE A 83 -3.91 -27.76 -7.33
CA PHE A 83 -3.31 -28.82 -8.10
C PHE A 83 -1.78 -28.74 -8.07
N GLY A 84 -1.13 -29.85 -7.72
CA GLY A 84 0.29 -30.07 -7.93
C GLY A 84 0.55 -30.86 -9.22
N ILE A 85 1.81 -30.89 -9.67
CA ILE A 85 2.22 -31.71 -10.80
C ILE A 85 2.20 -33.21 -10.42
N ASP A 86 1.62 -34.05 -11.25
CA ASP A 86 1.68 -35.49 -11.05
C ASP A 86 3.14 -35.99 -11.26
N PRO A 87 3.76 -36.63 -10.26
CA PRO A 87 5.13 -37.14 -10.38
C PRO A 87 5.35 -38.12 -11.55
N LEU A 88 4.28 -38.80 -11.98
CA LEU A 88 4.34 -39.77 -13.08
C LEU A 88 4.25 -39.13 -14.48
N ALA A 89 4.00 -37.80 -14.55
CA ALA A 89 3.81 -37.05 -15.79
C ALA A 89 4.70 -35.81 -15.86
N VAL A 90 5.90 -35.87 -15.29
CA VAL A 90 6.86 -34.77 -15.26
C VAL A 90 8.07 -35.10 -16.15
N THR A 91 8.57 -34.08 -16.84
CA THR A 91 9.85 -34.10 -17.56
C THR A 91 10.78 -33.06 -16.98
N ILE A 92 12.06 -33.37 -16.86
CA ILE A 92 13.10 -32.45 -16.37
C ILE A 92 14.26 -32.44 -17.35
N GLU A 93 14.53 -31.27 -17.91
CA GLU A 93 15.69 -31.02 -18.79
C GLU A 93 16.70 -30.16 -18.03
N ARG A 94 17.98 -30.59 -18.02
CA ARG A 94 19.07 -29.92 -17.32
C ARG A 94 20.16 -29.45 -18.27
N ARG A 95 20.60 -28.20 -18.08
CA ARG A 95 21.80 -27.62 -18.68
C ARG A 95 22.66 -26.97 -17.58
N ILE A 96 23.83 -26.50 -17.93
CA ILE A 96 24.79 -25.96 -16.94
C ILE A 96 24.26 -24.76 -16.18
N ASP A 97 23.52 -23.86 -16.84
CA ASP A 97 23.02 -22.58 -16.33
C ASP A 97 21.50 -22.54 -16.17
N ARG A 98 20.80 -23.64 -16.48
CA ARG A 98 19.34 -23.69 -16.43
C ARG A 98 18.79 -25.11 -16.23
N VAL A 99 17.59 -25.13 -15.70
CA VAL A 99 16.80 -26.34 -15.61
C VAL A 99 15.35 -26.03 -15.99
N ARG A 100 14.74 -26.87 -16.78
CA ARG A 100 13.31 -26.79 -17.12
C ARG A 100 12.60 -28.01 -16.55
N MET A 101 11.44 -27.74 -15.95
CA MET A 101 10.48 -28.75 -15.52
C MET A 101 9.15 -28.52 -16.22
N ALA A 102 8.54 -29.58 -16.72
CA ALA A 102 7.22 -29.54 -17.32
C ALA A 102 6.39 -30.75 -16.90
N GLY A 103 5.17 -30.49 -16.42
CA GLY A 103 4.16 -31.49 -16.09
C GLY A 103 2.96 -31.35 -17.02
N THR A 104 2.44 -32.47 -17.52
CA THR A 104 1.29 -32.52 -18.44
C THR A 104 0.04 -33.14 -17.82
N ARG A 105 0.14 -33.59 -16.59
CA ARG A 105 -0.97 -34.07 -15.76
C ARG A 105 -0.83 -33.46 -14.35
N LEU A 106 -1.94 -33.01 -13.82
CA LEU A 106 -2.03 -32.39 -12.50
C LEU A 106 -2.84 -33.30 -11.58
N ARG A 107 -2.50 -33.24 -10.30
CA ARG A 107 -3.18 -34.00 -9.26
C ARG A 107 -3.68 -33.02 -8.19
N TRP A 108 -4.95 -33.17 -7.79
CA TRP A 108 -5.52 -32.42 -6.70
C TRP A 108 -4.77 -32.69 -5.37
N ALA A 109 -4.70 -31.70 -4.50
CA ALA A 109 -4.00 -31.81 -3.22
C ALA A 109 -4.47 -32.99 -2.37
N GLY A 110 -5.75 -33.32 -2.39
CA GLY A 110 -6.31 -34.50 -1.71
C GLY A 110 -6.06 -35.85 -2.41
N GLY A 111 -5.45 -35.86 -3.59
CA GLY A 111 -5.06 -37.08 -4.30
C GLY A 111 -6.20 -37.82 -5.01
N GLN A 112 -7.46 -37.43 -4.85
CA GLN A 112 -8.60 -38.15 -5.42
C GLN A 112 -8.85 -37.82 -6.89
N GLU A 113 -8.37 -36.66 -7.35
CA GLU A 113 -8.61 -36.21 -8.72
C GLU A 113 -7.30 -35.95 -9.45
N SER A 114 -7.26 -36.36 -10.71
CA SER A 114 -6.22 -35.99 -11.66
C SER A 114 -6.85 -35.46 -12.93
N LYS A 115 -6.26 -34.39 -13.48
CA LYS A 115 -6.73 -33.82 -14.75
C LYS A 115 -5.57 -33.47 -15.67
N ALA A 116 -5.85 -33.41 -16.96
CA ALA A 116 -4.92 -32.89 -17.94
C ALA A 116 -4.66 -31.38 -17.64
N GLY A 117 -3.43 -30.96 -17.81
CA GLY A 117 -3.04 -29.58 -17.61
C GLY A 117 -1.54 -29.44 -17.84
N LEU A 118 -1.09 -28.23 -18.06
CA LEU A 118 0.32 -27.90 -18.22
C LEU A 118 0.78 -27.07 -17.03
N VAL A 119 1.91 -27.44 -16.45
CA VAL A 119 2.72 -26.54 -15.61
C VAL A 119 4.15 -26.65 -16.08
N SER A 120 4.75 -25.55 -16.51
CA SER A 120 6.12 -25.51 -17.01
C SER A 120 6.86 -24.35 -16.35
N ALA A 121 8.08 -24.61 -15.88
CA ALA A 121 8.97 -23.58 -15.34
C ALA A 121 10.38 -23.78 -15.87
N GLU A 122 11.03 -22.68 -16.26
CA GLU A 122 12.45 -22.65 -16.58
C GLU A 122 13.18 -21.75 -15.57
N LEU A 123 14.06 -22.36 -14.79
CA LEU A 123 14.93 -21.67 -13.86
C LEU A 123 16.28 -21.40 -14.54
N ARG A 124 16.77 -20.18 -14.44
CA ARG A 124 18.06 -19.76 -15.02
C ARG A 124 18.95 -19.14 -13.96
N LEU A 125 20.22 -19.48 -14.01
CA LEU A 125 21.26 -18.77 -13.26
C LEU A 125 21.84 -17.67 -14.15
N THR A 126 21.69 -16.42 -13.74
CA THR A 126 22.23 -15.27 -14.47
C THR A 126 23.74 -15.14 -14.27
N ALA A 127 24.41 -14.41 -15.13
CA ALA A 127 25.85 -14.10 -14.99
C ALA A 127 26.19 -13.37 -13.67
N ALA A 128 25.21 -12.68 -13.08
CA ALA A 128 25.33 -12.00 -11.79
C ALA A 128 25.05 -12.94 -10.58
N GLY A 129 24.80 -14.23 -10.83
CA GLY A 129 24.54 -15.23 -9.77
C GLY A 129 23.10 -15.21 -9.22
N ALA A 130 22.18 -14.50 -9.85
CA ALA A 130 20.77 -14.54 -9.46
C ALA A 130 20.06 -15.72 -10.14
N ILE A 131 19.10 -16.33 -9.43
CA ILE A 131 18.18 -17.31 -9.99
C ILE A 131 16.94 -16.57 -10.48
N GLU A 132 16.57 -16.73 -11.74
CA GLU A 132 15.36 -16.16 -12.32
C GLU A 132 14.48 -17.28 -12.92
N TRP A 133 13.16 -17.15 -12.78
CA TRP A 133 12.20 -18.06 -13.39
C TRP A 133 10.84 -17.40 -13.59
N ALA A 134 10.05 -18.00 -14.47
CA ALA A 134 8.61 -17.79 -14.59
C ALA A 134 7.94 -19.17 -14.71
N VAL A 135 6.66 -19.23 -14.37
CA VAL A 135 5.85 -20.45 -14.44
C VAL A 135 4.72 -20.20 -15.43
N GLU A 136 4.62 -21.09 -16.43
CA GLU A 136 3.47 -21.18 -17.33
C GLU A 136 2.53 -22.25 -16.83
N ALA A 137 1.24 -21.96 -16.77
CA ALA A 137 0.21 -22.91 -16.39
C ALA A 137 -0.98 -22.83 -17.34
N ALA A 138 -1.58 -24.00 -17.64
CA ALA A 138 -2.83 -24.10 -18.38
C ALA A 138 -3.65 -25.29 -17.85
N ILE A 139 -4.91 -25.03 -17.50
CA ILE A 139 -5.84 -26.05 -16.99
C ILE A 139 -7.24 -25.79 -17.54
N ASP A 140 -8.08 -26.80 -17.52
CA ASP A 140 -9.48 -26.70 -17.92
C ASP A 140 -10.34 -26.15 -16.75
N ALA A 141 -9.94 -25.00 -16.24
CA ALA A 141 -10.66 -24.20 -15.23
C ALA A 141 -10.03 -22.80 -15.15
N PRO A 142 -10.76 -21.79 -14.70
CA PRO A 142 -10.16 -20.48 -14.44
C PRO A 142 -9.05 -20.57 -13.38
N ILE A 143 -7.86 -20.07 -13.71
CA ILE A 143 -6.72 -20.03 -12.82
C ILE A 143 -6.89 -18.83 -11.87
N LYS A 144 -6.89 -19.11 -10.56
CA LYS A 144 -6.88 -18.08 -9.51
C LYS A 144 -5.45 -17.66 -9.17
N ALA A 145 -4.54 -18.63 -9.05
CA ALA A 145 -3.15 -18.34 -8.70
C ALA A 145 -2.19 -19.42 -9.23
N ILE A 146 -0.92 -19.04 -9.36
CA ILE A 146 0.19 -19.95 -9.63
C ILE A 146 1.20 -19.77 -8.49
N LYS A 147 1.60 -20.89 -7.88
CA LYS A 147 2.47 -20.90 -6.72
C LYS A 147 3.79 -21.59 -7.03
N THR A 148 4.90 -20.92 -6.66
CA THR A 148 6.23 -21.54 -6.54
C THR A 148 6.54 -21.78 -5.08
N ILE A 149 6.98 -22.98 -4.74
CA ILE A 149 7.47 -23.34 -3.42
C ILE A 149 8.99 -23.43 -3.50
N VAL A 150 9.68 -22.65 -2.68
CA VAL A 150 11.15 -22.65 -2.58
C VAL A 150 11.55 -23.13 -1.18
N ARG A 151 12.47 -24.08 -1.09
CA ARG A 151 13.04 -24.56 0.18
C ARG A 151 14.53 -24.37 0.20
N GLY A 152 15.08 -24.15 1.40
CA GLY A 152 16.53 -24.01 1.62
C GLY A 152 17.03 -22.57 1.68
N LEU A 153 16.13 -21.58 1.68
CA LEU A 153 16.55 -20.21 2.02
C LEU A 153 16.98 -20.13 3.50
N PRO A 154 18.11 -19.51 3.82
CA PRO A 154 18.54 -19.41 5.21
C PRO A 154 17.50 -18.72 6.10
N ARG A 155 17.37 -19.18 7.34
CA ARG A 155 16.57 -18.48 8.34
C ARG A 155 17.26 -17.17 8.74
N GLY A 156 16.48 -16.20 9.20
CA GLY A 156 16.98 -14.92 9.64
C GLY A 156 15.88 -13.87 9.75
N ARG A 157 16.27 -12.62 9.93
CA ARG A 157 15.35 -11.48 9.97
C ARG A 157 14.86 -11.15 8.57
N ILE A 158 13.64 -10.67 8.48
CA ILE A 158 12.99 -10.30 7.20
C ILE A 158 12.75 -8.80 7.15
N SER A 159 13.03 -8.19 6.01
CA SER A 159 12.68 -6.82 5.68
C SER A 159 11.86 -6.77 4.40
N LEU A 160 10.89 -5.85 4.32
CA LEU A 160 10.05 -5.60 3.16
C LEU A 160 10.53 -4.37 2.38
N ALA A 161 11.77 -4.39 1.95
CA ALA A 161 12.42 -3.30 1.20
C ALA A 161 12.60 -1.97 1.96
N ALA A 162 12.49 -1.95 3.29
CA ALA A 162 12.52 -0.74 4.12
C ALA A 162 13.49 -0.94 5.26
N GLU A 163 14.65 -1.15 5.26
CA GLU A 163 15.68 -1.28 6.35
C GLU A 163 15.11 -1.52 7.79
N ALA A 164 13.86 -1.94 7.88
CA ALA A 164 13.19 -2.33 9.11
C ALA A 164 13.15 -3.86 9.17
N TRP A 165 13.82 -4.39 10.17
CA TRP A 165 14.06 -5.84 10.30
C TRP A 165 13.17 -6.43 11.38
N CYS A 166 12.43 -7.47 11.04
CA CYS A 166 11.62 -8.23 11.96
C CYS A 166 12.12 -9.67 12.08
N ASP A 167 12.23 -10.17 13.31
CA ASP A 167 12.42 -11.57 13.61
C ASP A 167 11.08 -12.17 14.02
N PHE A 168 10.59 -13.12 13.24
CA PHE A 168 9.29 -13.74 13.46
C PHE A 168 9.39 -15.12 14.12
N GLY A 169 10.57 -15.56 14.47
CA GLY A 169 10.79 -16.89 15.05
C GLY A 169 10.31 -18.01 14.14
N ASP A 170 9.46 -18.89 14.66
CA ASP A 170 8.89 -20.02 13.93
C ASP A 170 7.49 -19.75 13.36
N ASP A 171 6.92 -18.57 13.62
CA ASP A 171 5.61 -18.20 13.11
C ASP A 171 5.64 -18.02 11.58
N GLU A 172 4.62 -18.50 10.91
CA GLU A 172 4.43 -18.23 9.49
C GLU A 172 4.16 -16.75 9.25
N GLN A 173 4.89 -16.17 8.31
CA GLN A 173 4.70 -14.77 7.88
C GLN A 173 4.25 -14.72 6.45
N VAL A 174 3.22 -13.90 6.19
CA VAL A 174 2.66 -13.69 4.85
C VAL A 174 2.65 -12.20 4.55
N PHE A 175 3.28 -11.83 3.45
CA PHE A 175 3.34 -10.47 2.94
C PHE A 175 2.75 -10.42 1.54
N GLU A 176 2.04 -9.35 1.22
CA GLU A 176 1.32 -9.21 -0.04
C GLU A 176 1.66 -7.89 -0.74
N TYR A 177 1.78 -7.94 -2.05
CA TYR A 177 1.97 -6.80 -2.93
C TYR A 177 0.88 -6.76 -4.00
N PRO A 178 0.37 -5.60 -4.36
CA PRO A 178 0.20 -4.44 -3.49
C PRO A 178 -1.02 -4.72 -2.62
N ALA A 179 -0.94 -4.53 -1.34
CA ALA A 179 -2.07 -4.82 -0.47
C ALA A 179 -2.38 -3.64 0.44
N LEU A 180 -3.66 -3.47 0.72
CA LEU A 180 -4.13 -2.51 1.68
C LEU A 180 -3.59 -2.86 3.07
N GLY A 181 -2.97 -1.90 3.72
CA GLY A 181 -2.75 -1.93 5.17
C GLY A 181 -1.73 -2.91 5.74
N GLY A 182 -0.62 -3.11 5.15
CA GLY A 182 0.45 -3.98 5.68
C GLY A 182 1.13 -4.74 4.58
N GLY A 183 0.73 -4.40 3.36
CA GLY A 183 1.33 -4.94 2.20
C GLY A 183 2.67 -4.32 1.86
N MET A 184 3.28 -4.90 0.89
CA MET A 184 4.52 -4.42 0.33
C MET A 184 4.22 -3.27 -0.63
N ALA A 185 4.93 -2.17 -0.49
CA ALA A 185 4.86 -1.06 -1.45
C ALA A 185 5.65 -1.34 -2.74
N THR A 186 6.49 -2.36 -2.72
CA THR A 186 7.19 -2.94 -3.87
C THR A 186 7.42 -4.42 -3.59
N PRO A 187 7.35 -5.33 -4.59
CA PRO A 187 7.39 -6.76 -4.35
C PRO A 187 8.83 -7.28 -4.14
N LEU A 188 9.45 -6.83 -3.05
CA LEU A 188 10.77 -7.26 -2.59
C LEU A 188 10.74 -7.63 -1.11
N ALA A 189 11.03 -8.88 -0.79
CA ALA A 189 11.38 -9.33 0.55
C ALA A 189 12.88 -9.61 0.64
N VAL A 190 13.51 -9.22 1.74
CA VAL A 190 14.94 -9.49 1.98
C VAL A 190 15.10 -10.26 3.29
N VAL A 191 15.76 -11.39 3.23
CA VAL A 191 16.14 -12.18 4.40
C VAL A 191 17.61 -11.90 4.72
N GLU A 192 17.89 -11.40 5.92
CA GLU A 192 19.25 -11.39 6.47
C GLU A 192 19.52 -12.77 7.07
N GLY A 193 20.16 -13.64 6.29
CA GLY A 193 20.38 -15.03 6.66
C GLY A 193 21.39 -15.20 7.78
N HIS A 194 21.30 -16.29 8.54
CA HIS A 194 22.30 -16.67 9.53
C HIS A 194 23.69 -16.94 8.89
N ASP A 195 23.73 -17.14 7.57
CA ASP A 195 24.96 -17.21 6.77
C ASP A 195 25.61 -15.83 6.53
N LYS A 196 25.06 -14.76 7.12
CA LYS A 196 25.47 -13.35 6.99
C LYS A 196 25.37 -12.79 5.57
N ARG A 197 24.55 -13.38 4.73
CA ARG A 197 24.21 -12.87 3.41
C ARG A 197 22.80 -12.33 3.42
N PHE A 198 22.52 -11.40 2.51
CA PHE A 198 21.21 -10.83 2.29
C PHE A 198 20.60 -11.49 1.05
N TRP A 199 19.47 -12.15 1.25
CA TRP A 199 18.76 -12.88 0.21
C TRP A 199 17.53 -12.09 -0.21
N GLY A 200 17.60 -11.46 -1.39
CA GLY A 200 16.47 -10.75 -1.97
C GLY A 200 15.60 -11.68 -2.79
N ILE A 201 14.30 -11.67 -2.50
CA ILE A 201 13.27 -12.38 -3.25
C ILE A 201 12.35 -11.34 -3.87
N SER A 202 12.27 -11.29 -5.21
CA SER A 202 11.53 -10.26 -5.95
C SER A 202 10.55 -10.87 -6.93
N ALA A 203 9.38 -10.23 -7.06
CA ALA A 203 8.50 -10.40 -8.21
C ALA A 203 8.76 -9.26 -9.21
N LEU A 204 9.32 -9.58 -10.38
CA LEU A 204 9.68 -8.60 -11.40
C LEU A 204 8.49 -8.35 -12.33
N GLN A 205 7.56 -7.52 -11.85
CA GLN A 205 6.30 -7.25 -12.53
C GLN A 205 6.42 -6.12 -13.56
N THR A 206 5.77 -6.28 -14.69
CA THR A 206 5.55 -5.24 -15.71
C THR A 206 4.10 -4.76 -15.72
N GLU A 207 3.24 -5.45 -15.01
CA GLU A 207 1.85 -5.12 -14.71
C GLU A 207 1.64 -5.36 -13.22
N VAL A 208 0.82 -4.56 -12.57
CA VAL A 208 0.51 -4.77 -11.16
C VAL A 208 -0.42 -5.98 -11.01
N ARG A 209 0.07 -6.99 -10.34
CA ARG A 209 -0.70 -8.20 -10.00
C ARG A 209 -0.35 -8.62 -8.58
N PRO A 210 -1.26 -9.26 -7.86
CA PRO A 210 -0.93 -9.77 -6.53
C PRO A 210 0.28 -10.69 -6.56
N ALA A 211 1.24 -10.38 -5.70
CA ALA A 211 2.37 -11.25 -5.39
C ALA A 211 2.41 -11.47 -3.88
N ARG A 212 2.31 -12.72 -3.46
CA ARG A 212 2.34 -13.08 -2.06
C ARG A 212 3.62 -13.81 -1.72
N PHE A 213 4.21 -13.46 -0.59
CA PHE A 213 5.45 -14.02 -0.07
C PHE A 213 5.13 -14.63 1.30
N ALA A 214 5.09 -15.95 1.40
CA ALA A 214 4.90 -16.63 2.66
C ALA A 214 6.19 -17.32 3.10
N PHE A 215 6.59 -17.11 4.35
CA PHE A 215 7.79 -17.69 4.94
C PHE A 215 7.37 -18.57 6.11
N LEU A 216 7.73 -19.84 6.06
CA LEU A 216 7.54 -20.80 7.14
C LEU A 216 8.89 -21.36 7.55
N ALA A 217 9.25 -21.17 8.80
CA ALA A 217 10.50 -21.68 9.35
C ALA A 217 10.51 -23.22 9.41
N GLY A 218 11.60 -23.82 8.99
CA GLY A 218 11.84 -25.26 9.02
C GLY A 218 13.27 -25.58 9.50
N PRO A 219 13.60 -26.87 9.70
CA PRO A 219 14.92 -27.28 10.19
C PRO A 219 16.05 -26.92 9.21
N ASP A 220 15.77 -26.97 7.90
CA ASP A 220 16.76 -26.74 6.85
C ASP A 220 16.66 -25.32 6.24
N GLY A 221 16.03 -24.39 6.92
CA GLY A 221 15.82 -23.03 6.43
C GLY A 221 14.33 -22.68 6.25
N TYR A 222 14.03 -21.64 5.48
CA TYR A 222 12.65 -21.31 5.15
C TYR A 222 12.11 -22.20 4.03
N LYS A 223 10.87 -22.66 4.21
CA LYS A 223 9.94 -22.96 3.12
C LYS A 223 9.26 -21.65 2.74
N THR A 224 9.50 -21.18 1.53
CA THR A 224 8.92 -19.94 1.02
C THR A 224 7.92 -20.25 -0.06
N GLU A 225 6.69 -19.74 0.05
CA GLU A 225 5.68 -19.85 -0.99
C GLU A 225 5.51 -18.49 -1.67
N LEU A 226 5.74 -18.48 -2.98
CA LEU A 226 5.64 -17.30 -3.83
C LEU A 226 4.41 -17.47 -4.73
N VAL A 227 3.37 -16.69 -4.48
CA VAL A 227 2.09 -16.81 -5.17
C VAL A 227 1.90 -15.61 -6.08
N TYR A 228 1.56 -15.86 -7.33
CA TYR A 228 1.17 -14.88 -8.33
C TYR A 228 -0.30 -15.11 -8.71
N GLU A 229 -1.08 -14.04 -8.77
CA GLU A 229 -2.47 -14.09 -9.23
C GLU A 229 -2.61 -13.32 -10.54
N PRO A 230 -3.18 -13.92 -11.61
CA PRO A 230 -3.63 -13.16 -12.77
C PRO A 230 -4.80 -12.23 -12.40
N GLY A 231 -5.13 -11.26 -13.26
CA GLY A 231 -6.28 -10.40 -13.04
C GLY A 231 -7.58 -11.21 -12.94
N ALA A 232 -8.28 -11.08 -11.81
CA ALA A 232 -9.50 -11.87 -11.59
C ALA A 232 -10.63 -11.54 -12.60
N TRP A 233 -10.59 -10.34 -13.18
CA TRP A 233 -11.52 -9.92 -14.26
C TRP A 233 -11.28 -10.68 -15.58
N GLU A 234 -10.09 -11.27 -15.77
CA GLU A 234 -9.74 -12.02 -16.97
C GLU A 234 -10.20 -13.48 -16.90
N ARG A 235 -10.22 -14.06 -15.70
CA ARG A 235 -10.52 -15.49 -15.43
C ARG A 235 -9.83 -16.45 -16.41
N PRO A 236 -8.51 -16.36 -16.59
CA PRO A 236 -7.82 -17.09 -17.65
C PRO A 236 -7.73 -18.59 -17.33
N GLN A 237 -7.81 -19.44 -18.35
CA GLN A 237 -7.48 -20.88 -18.26
C GLN A 237 -6.00 -21.17 -18.54
N ALA A 238 -5.26 -20.19 -19.03
CA ALA A 238 -3.82 -20.23 -19.19
C ALA A 238 -3.20 -18.91 -18.72
N ALA A 239 -2.14 -19.00 -17.94
CA ALA A 239 -1.45 -17.82 -17.41
C ALA A 239 0.06 -18.07 -17.26
N THR A 240 0.83 -17.01 -17.32
CA THR A 240 2.26 -17.02 -17.03
C THR A 240 2.51 -16.04 -15.86
N THR A 241 3.27 -16.47 -14.86
CA THR A 241 3.62 -15.58 -13.75
C THR A 241 4.51 -14.44 -14.23
N CYS A 242 4.60 -13.36 -13.44
CA CYS A 242 5.74 -12.47 -13.55
C CYS A 242 7.05 -13.27 -13.39
N LYS A 243 8.16 -12.68 -13.78
CA LYS A 243 9.47 -13.27 -13.49
C LYS A 243 9.78 -13.11 -12.00
N TRP A 244 10.06 -14.21 -11.35
CA TRP A 244 10.60 -14.25 -10.00
C TRP A 244 12.12 -14.18 -10.03
N ARG A 245 12.72 -13.60 -9.00
CA ARG A 245 14.18 -13.54 -8.84
C ARG A 245 14.55 -13.80 -7.40
N ILE A 246 15.58 -14.64 -7.20
CA ILE A 246 16.32 -14.75 -5.93
C ILE A 246 17.75 -14.30 -6.19
N VAL A 247 18.26 -13.41 -5.36
CA VAL A 247 19.64 -12.92 -5.40
C VAL A 247 20.23 -12.93 -4.01
N ALA A 248 21.49 -13.33 -3.86
CA ALA A 248 22.21 -13.23 -2.61
C ALA A 248 23.35 -12.21 -2.75
N ALA A 249 23.45 -11.27 -1.80
CA ALA A 249 24.44 -10.20 -1.79
C ALA A 249 25.08 -10.06 -0.40
N PRO A 250 26.23 -9.37 -0.29
CA PRO A 250 26.88 -9.15 1.00
C PRO A 250 26.16 -8.13 1.88
N ASP A 251 25.33 -7.27 1.31
CA ASP A 251 24.63 -6.21 2.03
C ASP A 251 23.23 -5.95 1.47
N PHE A 252 22.38 -5.33 2.31
CA PHE A 252 21.01 -4.97 1.96
C PHE A 252 20.93 -3.98 0.81
N ALA A 253 21.80 -2.97 0.79
CA ALA A 253 21.74 -1.91 -0.23
C ALA A 253 21.97 -2.46 -1.64
N SER A 254 22.87 -3.44 -1.79
CA SER A 254 23.10 -4.13 -3.07
C SER A 254 21.86 -4.87 -3.58
N VAL A 255 21.15 -5.56 -2.68
CA VAL A 255 19.88 -6.23 -3.00
C VAL A 255 18.82 -5.22 -3.40
N ALA A 256 18.61 -4.21 -2.56
CA ALA A 256 17.60 -3.18 -2.76
C ALA A 256 17.86 -2.41 -4.07
N LYS A 257 19.11 -1.99 -4.30
CA LYS A 257 19.48 -1.30 -5.55
C LYS A 257 19.19 -2.12 -6.79
N THR A 258 19.52 -3.41 -6.78
CA THR A 258 19.27 -4.30 -7.92
C THR A 258 17.77 -4.38 -8.23
N HIS A 259 16.93 -4.44 -7.21
CA HIS A 259 15.49 -4.44 -7.39
C HIS A 259 14.98 -3.09 -7.93
N PHE A 260 15.39 -1.97 -7.31
CA PHE A 260 14.93 -0.65 -7.70
C PHE A 260 15.43 -0.19 -9.07
N ASP A 261 16.62 -0.59 -9.50
CA ASP A 261 17.09 -0.37 -10.88
C ASP A 261 16.12 -1.02 -11.88
N TRP A 262 15.61 -2.21 -11.53
CA TRP A 262 14.60 -2.89 -12.34
C TRP A 262 13.25 -2.19 -12.30
N VAL A 263 12.76 -1.78 -11.11
CA VAL A 263 11.51 -1.03 -10.91
C VAL A 263 11.54 0.27 -11.72
N ALA A 264 12.62 1.05 -11.57
CA ALA A 264 12.78 2.31 -12.28
C ALA A 264 12.72 2.15 -13.80
N LYS A 265 13.34 1.08 -14.32
CA LYS A 265 13.29 0.75 -15.75
C LYS A 265 11.89 0.30 -16.19
N SER A 266 11.24 -0.58 -15.43
CA SER A 266 9.95 -1.18 -15.80
C SER A 266 8.81 -0.17 -15.80
N TRP A 267 8.78 0.68 -14.79
CA TRP A 267 7.76 1.72 -14.64
C TRP A 267 8.17 3.06 -15.25
N GLN A 268 9.34 3.11 -15.93
CA GLN A 268 9.88 4.31 -16.59
C GLN A 268 9.92 5.51 -15.62
N LEU A 269 10.41 5.27 -14.40
CA LEU A 269 10.41 6.28 -13.36
C LEU A 269 11.39 7.40 -13.69
N PRO A 270 10.92 8.65 -13.78
CA PRO A 270 11.78 9.80 -14.06
C PRO A 270 12.52 10.24 -12.80
N ASP A 271 13.65 10.91 -12.97
CA ASP A 271 14.23 11.70 -11.88
C ASP A 271 13.25 12.80 -11.45
N PHE A 272 13.05 12.96 -10.13
CA PHE A 272 12.06 13.90 -9.61
C PHE A 272 12.27 15.34 -10.10
N GLN A 273 13.52 15.79 -10.22
CA GLN A 273 13.81 17.14 -10.66
C GLN A 273 13.51 17.34 -12.15
N GLN A 274 13.49 16.26 -12.93
CA GLN A 274 13.22 16.26 -14.37
C GLN A 274 11.74 15.98 -14.70
N ARG A 275 10.92 15.65 -13.72
CA ARG A 275 9.49 15.35 -13.92
C ARG A 275 8.73 16.54 -14.50
N SER A 276 8.05 16.33 -15.61
CA SER A 276 7.14 17.33 -16.21
C SER A 276 5.78 17.41 -15.53
N ASP A 277 5.35 16.31 -14.88
CA ASP A 277 4.09 16.21 -14.12
C ASP A 277 4.23 16.73 -12.68
N ALA A 278 5.45 17.03 -12.21
CA ALA A 278 5.72 17.71 -10.95
C ALA A 278 5.87 19.22 -11.18
N PRO A 279 4.92 20.07 -10.74
CA PRO A 279 5.05 21.53 -10.85
C PRO A 279 6.30 22.05 -10.14
N ASP A 280 6.87 23.14 -10.62
CA ASP A 280 8.09 23.74 -10.06
C ASP A 280 8.00 24.07 -8.56
N TRP A 281 6.82 24.43 -8.08
CA TRP A 281 6.62 24.70 -6.67
C TRP A 281 6.81 23.45 -5.80
N MET A 282 6.41 22.27 -6.29
CA MET A 282 6.56 21.00 -5.57
C MET A 282 8.03 20.62 -5.35
N LYS A 283 8.88 20.96 -6.34
CA LYS A 283 10.33 20.74 -6.27
C LYS A 283 11.03 21.68 -5.26
N LYS A 284 10.33 22.72 -4.80
CA LYS A 284 10.84 23.77 -3.90
C LYS A 284 10.18 23.76 -2.51
N LEU A 285 9.53 22.68 -2.14
CA LEU A 285 8.87 22.57 -0.84
C LEU A 285 9.89 22.38 0.30
N ALA A 286 9.77 23.21 1.31
CA ALA A 286 10.50 23.13 2.57
C ALA A 286 9.66 22.50 3.69
N LEU A 287 8.35 22.72 3.66
CA LEU A 287 7.43 22.36 4.74
C LEU A 287 6.03 22.06 4.20
N VAL A 288 5.34 21.14 4.85
CA VAL A 288 3.90 20.93 4.72
C VAL A 288 3.22 21.34 6.04
N LEU A 289 2.13 22.09 5.96
CA LEU A 289 1.26 22.38 7.09
C LEU A 289 -0.02 21.56 6.92
N SER A 290 -0.25 20.60 7.79
CA SER A 290 -1.48 19.81 7.84
C SER A 290 -2.46 20.50 8.80
N LEU A 291 -3.45 21.18 8.23
CA LEU A 291 -4.46 21.92 9.00
C LEU A 291 -5.75 21.11 9.07
N HIS A 292 -6.03 20.55 10.23
CA HIS A 292 -7.23 19.74 10.42
C HIS A 292 -8.47 20.59 10.62
N GLY A 293 -9.49 20.32 9.81
CA GLY A 293 -10.82 20.90 9.92
C GLY A 293 -11.73 20.10 10.84
N GLN A 294 -12.80 19.55 10.29
CA GLN A 294 -13.76 18.74 11.04
C GLN A 294 -13.35 17.26 11.07
N HIS A 295 -13.40 16.67 12.24
CA HIS A 295 -13.26 15.24 12.47
C HIS A 295 -14.55 14.48 12.08
N TRP A 296 -14.43 13.19 11.79
CA TRP A 296 -15.58 12.34 11.45
C TRP A 296 -16.63 12.23 12.56
N THR A 297 -16.27 12.43 13.83
CA THR A 297 -17.22 12.52 14.94
C THR A 297 -18.04 13.82 14.93
N GLY A 298 -17.71 14.76 14.05
CA GLY A 298 -18.30 16.10 14.00
C GLY A 298 -17.58 17.13 14.86
N TYR A 299 -16.50 16.75 15.56
CA TYR A 299 -15.65 17.68 16.27
C TYR A 299 -14.90 18.58 15.27
N VAL A 300 -14.78 19.88 15.56
CA VAL A 300 -14.02 20.83 14.73
C VAL A 300 -12.74 21.18 15.45
N HIS A 301 -11.60 20.76 14.88
CA HIS A 301 -10.29 21.09 15.42
C HIS A 301 -9.93 22.56 15.16
N ASN A 302 -10.02 22.97 13.91
CA ASN A 302 -9.80 24.35 13.49
C ASN A 302 -10.81 24.71 12.40
N ASP A 303 -11.56 25.79 12.60
CA ASP A 303 -12.36 26.38 11.54
C ASP A 303 -11.47 27.14 10.52
N PHE A 304 -12.06 27.57 9.41
CA PHE A 304 -11.29 28.23 8.34
C PHE A 304 -10.70 29.59 8.74
N ASP A 305 -11.27 30.27 9.73
CA ASP A 305 -10.71 31.51 10.24
C ASP A 305 -9.51 31.27 11.16
N GLN A 306 -9.58 30.27 12.03
CA GLN A 306 -8.45 29.80 12.84
C GLN A 306 -7.30 29.31 11.95
N GLN A 307 -7.60 28.52 10.92
CA GLN A 307 -6.61 28.10 9.93
C GLN A 307 -5.94 29.29 9.24
N LEU A 308 -6.69 30.31 8.87
CA LEU A 308 -6.14 31.52 8.26
C LEU A 308 -5.23 32.31 9.24
N GLU A 309 -5.55 32.31 10.52
CA GLU A 309 -4.69 32.92 11.54
C GLU A 309 -3.35 32.19 11.66
N ILE A 310 -3.38 30.84 11.70
CA ILE A 310 -2.18 30.00 11.68
C ILE A 310 -1.31 30.34 10.47
N LEU A 311 -1.90 30.43 9.28
CA LEU A 311 -1.16 30.74 8.05
C LEU A 311 -0.55 32.15 8.08
N ARG A 312 -1.26 33.16 8.57
CA ARG A 312 -0.72 34.52 8.71
C ARG A 312 0.47 34.58 9.66
N TRP A 313 0.41 33.83 10.73
CA TRP A 313 1.51 33.74 11.68
C TRP A 313 2.70 32.99 11.07
N THR A 314 2.47 31.83 10.45
CA THR A 314 3.53 31.00 9.85
C THR A 314 4.25 31.73 8.71
N ALA A 315 3.53 32.57 7.94
CA ALA A 315 4.13 33.39 6.88
C ALA A 315 5.20 34.37 7.37
N LYS A 316 5.23 34.69 8.66
CA LYS A 316 6.27 35.51 9.29
C LYS A 316 7.50 34.69 9.70
N GLN A 317 7.41 33.37 9.68
CA GLN A 317 8.45 32.46 10.17
C GLN A 317 9.21 31.78 9.03
N ILE A 318 8.54 31.50 7.92
CA ILE A 318 9.10 30.83 6.74
C ILE A 318 8.46 31.43 5.48
N ASP A 319 9.19 31.43 4.36
CA ASP A 319 8.66 31.90 3.07
C ASP A 319 7.48 31.00 2.62
N PRO A 320 6.24 31.52 2.55
CA PRO A 320 5.07 30.75 2.17
C PRO A 320 5.15 30.08 0.80
N ARG A 321 5.99 30.60 -0.11
CA ARG A 321 6.17 30.02 -1.46
C ARG A 321 6.80 28.64 -1.43
N ASN A 322 7.46 28.30 -0.32
CA ASN A 322 8.08 27.00 -0.08
C ASN A 322 7.24 26.11 0.84
N VAL A 323 5.97 26.47 1.06
CA VAL A 323 5.07 25.75 1.98
C VAL A 323 3.81 25.31 1.26
N MET A 324 3.48 24.03 1.40
CA MET A 324 2.18 23.49 1.01
C MET A 324 1.27 23.40 2.25
N VAL A 325 0.05 23.86 2.10
CA VAL A 325 -1.02 23.71 3.10
C VAL A 325 -1.90 22.56 2.68
N PHE A 326 -1.95 21.54 3.50
CA PHE A 326 -2.79 20.36 3.31
C PHE A 326 -4.02 20.46 4.21
N LEU A 327 -5.19 20.58 3.58
CA LEU A 327 -6.46 20.79 4.26
C LEU A 327 -7.21 19.46 4.38
N ASN A 328 -7.19 18.87 5.56
CA ASN A 328 -7.92 17.67 5.91
C ASN A 328 -9.25 18.04 6.57
N GLY A 329 -10.30 17.28 6.33
CA GLY A 329 -11.63 17.57 6.89
C GLY A 329 -12.18 18.93 6.47
N TRP A 330 -11.78 19.44 5.30
CA TRP A 330 -12.27 20.66 4.69
C TRP A 330 -13.72 20.55 4.24
N ASP A 331 -14.13 19.33 3.87
CA ASP A 331 -15.47 18.93 3.47
C ASP A 331 -16.42 18.72 4.66
N GLY A 332 -15.94 18.98 5.86
CA GLY A 332 -16.75 18.98 7.07
C GLY A 332 -16.87 17.63 7.75
N ARG A 333 -16.61 16.51 7.08
CA ARG A 333 -16.81 15.21 7.70
C ARG A 333 -16.01 14.10 7.11
N TYR A 334 -14.84 14.32 6.69
CA TYR A 334 -13.93 13.27 6.38
C TYR A 334 -14.63 12.04 5.69
N TYR A 335 -14.91 10.94 6.26
CA TYR A 335 -15.61 9.84 5.59
C TYR A 335 -17.12 10.06 5.34
N TRP A 336 -17.76 10.99 6.07
CA TRP A 336 -19.22 11.09 5.99
C TRP A 336 -19.73 11.83 4.78
N ASP A 337 -18.94 12.70 4.17
CA ASP A 337 -19.33 13.45 2.99
C ASP A 337 -18.82 12.83 1.68
N TYR A 338 -18.07 11.73 1.78
CA TYR A 338 -17.82 10.94 0.60
C TYR A 338 -19.14 10.26 0.14
N PRO A 339 -19.59 10.43 -1.08
CA PRO A 339 -18.88 10.94 -2.28
C PRO A 339 -19.14 12.40 -2.64
N ARG A 340 -19.76 13.21 -1.78
CA ARG A 340 -20.17 14.58 -2.15
C ARG A 340 -19.02 15.58 -2.25
N PHE A 341 -18.08 15.53 -1.32
CA PHE A 341 -16.94 16.45 -1.27
C PHE A 341 -17.38 17.93 -1.34
N GLU A 342 -18.21 18.35 -0.42
CA GLU A 342 -18.70 19.72 -0.30
C GLU A 342 -18.04 20.43 0.88
N VAL A 343 -17.88 21.76 0.79
CA VAL A 343 -17.24 22.54 1.86
C VAL A 343 -18.04 22.44 3.15
N GLY A 344 -17.37 22.10 4.25
CA GLY A 344 -17.99 21.89 5.55
C GLY A 344 -18.66 23.15 6.10
N ALA A 345 -19.95 23.05 6.44
CA ALA A 345 -20.69 24.17 7.02
C ALA A 345 -20.20 24.52 8.43
N ARG A 346 -19.83 23.50 9.22
CA ARG A 346 -19.38 23.70 10.62
C ARG A 346 -17.98 24.29 10.74
N THR A 347 -17.16 24.15 9.70
CA THR A 347 -15.83 24.78 9.61
C THR A 347 -15.88 26.21 9.08
N GLY A 348 -17.07 26.74 8.79
CA GLY A 348 -17.28 28.12 8.33
C GLY A 348 -17.93 28.23 6.96
N GLY A 349 -18.17 27.12 6.28
CA GLY A 349 -18.84 27.07 4.98
C GLY A 349 -18.03 27.66 3.83
N GLU A 350 -18.63 27.67 2.66
CA GLU A 350 -17.98 28.00 1.38
C GLU A 350 -17.35 29.39 1.34
N VAL A 351 -18.02 30.39 1.92
CA VAL A 351 -17.52 31.78 1.94
C VAL A 351 -16.21 31.88 2.75
N ALA A 352 -16.16 31.24 3.89
CA ALA A 352 -14.96 31.23 4.74
C ALA A 352 -13.83 30.42 4.08
N PHE A 353 -14.14 29.26 3.48
CA PHE A 353 -13.17 28.47 2.73
C PHE A 353 -12.59 29.25 1.54
N ALA A 354 -13.42 29.88 0.72
CA ALA A 354 -12.96 30.72 -0.38
C ALA A 354 -12.06 31.88 0.10
N ARG A 355 -12.38 32.47 1.25
CA ARG A 355 -11.56 33.50 1.89
C ARG A 355 -10.21 32.94 2.34
N LEU A 356 -10.20 31.78 3.02
CA LEU A 356 -8.99 31.07 3.43
C LEU A 356 -8.07 30.83 2.23
N VAL A 357 -8.55 30.13 1.20
CA VAL A 357 -7.75 29.76 0.03
C VAL A 357 -7.21 30.99 -0.68
N ARG A 358 -8.06 32.00 -0.96
CA ARG A 358 -7.63 33.23 -1.62
C ARG A 358 -6.54 33.96 -0.82
N LYS A 359 -6.70 34.09 0.50
CA LYS A 359 -5.73 34.78 1.36
C LYS A 359 -4.44 33.98 1.51
N ALA A 360 -4.51 32.67 1.63
CA ALA A 360 -3.33 31.80 1.66
C ALA A 360 -2.52 31.90 0.35
N LYS A 361 -3.19 31.89 -0.80
CA LYS A 361 -2.52 32.09 -2.11
C LYS A 361 -1.93 33.49 -2.26
N THR A 362 -2.58 34.51 -1.75
CA THR A 362 -2.02 35.88 -1.74
C THR A 362 -0.75 35.97 -0.89
N LEU A 363 -0.64 35.18 0.17
CA LEU A 363 0.58 35.06 0.99
C LEU A 363 1.69 34.25 0.28
N GLY A 364 1.34 33.42 -0.72
CA GLY A 364 2.29 32.60 -1.48
C GLY A 364 2.15 31.09 -1.28
N TYR A 365 1.31 30.64 -0.37
CA TYR A 365 1.10 29.21 -0.08
C TYR A 365 0.56 28.42 -1.28
N ARG A 366 0.89 27.13 -1.31
CA ARG A 366 0.28 26.14 -2.17
C ARG A 366 -0.77 25.37 -1.39
N ILE A 367 -1.93 25.14 -2.01
CA ILE A 367 -3.09 24.54 -1.34
C ILE A 367 -3.37 23.17 -1.91
N ALA A 368 -3.37 22.16 -1.05
CA ALA A 368 -3.82 20.81 -1.34
C ALA A 368 -5.05 20.48 -0.49
N VAL A 369 -6.05 19.83 -1.10
CA VAL A 369 -7.24 19.33 -0.40
C VAL A 369 -7.41 17.83 -0.61
N MET A 370 -8.05 17.17 0.33
CA MET A 370 -8.19 15.73 0.36
C MET A 370 -9.50 15.25 -0.26
N PHE A 371 -9.42 14.14 -0.98
CA PHE A 371 -10.56 13.41 -1.54
C PHE A 371 -10.39 11.92 -1.27
N GLY A 372 -11.44 11.23 -0.84
CA GLY A 372 -11.46 9.77 -0.76
C GLY A 372 -11.48 9.14 -2.15
N SER A 373 -10.41 8.46 -2.52
CA SER A 373 -10.29 7.92 -3.87
C SER A 373 -11.03 6.59 -4.06
N ASN A 374 -11.08 5.76 -3.03
CA ASN A 374 -11.60 4.40 -3.13
C ASN A 374 -12.66 4.06 -2.07
N VAL A 375 -13.33 5.07 -1.52
CA VAL A 375 -14.39 4.87 -0.52
C VAL A 375 -15.58 5.79 -0.78
N ALA A 376 -16.78 5.30 -0.45
CA ALA A 376 -18.01 6.08 -0.50
C ALA A 376 -18.99 5.62 0.58
N ARG A 377 -19.86 6.52 1.01
CA ARG A 377 -20.92 6.24 1.96
C ARG A 377 -22.14 5.66 1.23
N ARG A 378 -22.50 4.40 1.52
CA ARG A 378 -23.58 3.68 0.81
C ARG A 378 -24.99 4.23 1.05
N ASN A 379 -25.21 4.98 2.13
CA ASN A 379 -26.51 5.61 2.43
C ASN A 379 -26.58 7.07 1.99
N ASP A 380 -25.63 7.55 1.18
CA ASP A 380 -25.73 8.83 0.51
C ASP A 380 -26.80 8.78 -0.59
N PRO A 381 -27.63 9.83 -0.75
CA PRO A 381 -28.66 9.86 -1.80
C PRO A 381 -28.12 9.69 -3.23
N ASP A 382 -26.88 10.08 -3.48
CA ASP A 382 -26.24 9.93 -4.79
C ASP A 382 -25.57 8.57 -5.00
N PHE A 383 -25.41 7.76 -3.94
CA PHE A 383 -24.77 6.45 -4.02
C PHE A 383 -25.38 5.51 -5.07
N PRO A 384 -26.70 5.44 -5.30
CA PRO A 384 -27.28 4.60 -6.34
C PRO A 384 -26.72 4.85 -7.76
N LYS A 385 -26.19 6.05 -8.02
CA LYS A 385 -25.60 6.42 -9.33
C LYS A 385 -24.19 5.82 -9.53
N ILE A 386 -23.56 5.37 -8.46
CA ILE A 386 -22.18 4.85 -8.44
C ILE A 386 -22.09 3.47 -7.77
N ALA A 387 -23.22 2.87 -7.43
CA ALA A 387 -23.29 1.61 -6.68
C ALA A 387 -22.70 0.41 -7.46
N ASP A 388 -22.69 0.48 -8.77
CA ASP A 388 -22.06 -0.50 -9.67
C ASP A 388 -20.54 -0.57 -9.51
N ALA A 389 -19.94 0.51 -9.00
CA ALA A 389 -18.51 0.60 -8.75
C ALA A 389 -18.10 0.14 -7.34
N ARG A 390 -19.01 -0.41 -6.54
CA ARG A 390 -18.66 -0.99 -5.26
C ARG A 390 -17.67 -2.14 -5.46
N LEU A 391 -16.54 -2.07 -4.75
CA LEU A 391 -15.47 -3.04 -4.89
C LEU A 391 -15.94 -4.46 -4.56
N ARG A 392 -15.63 -5.41 -5.43
CA ARG A 392 -15.86 -6.84 -5.28
C ARG A 392 -14.52 -7.57 -5.35
N ASP A 393 -14.41 -8.67 -4.64
CA ASP A 393 -13.23 -9.54 -4.75
C ASP A 393 -13.22 -10.36 -6.06
N GLY A 394 -12.22 -11.20 -6.23
CA GLY A 394 -12.09 -12.07 -7.40
C GLY A 394 -13.17 -13.15 -7.52
N ASN A 395 -13.93 -13.44 -6.46
CA ASN A 395 -15.08 -14.34 -6.49
C ASN A 395 -16.37 -13.60 -6.88
N GLY A 396 -16.38 -12.28 -6.82
CA GLY A 396 -17.53 -11.42 -7.08
C GLY A 396 -18.27 -10.99 -5.81
N ASP A 397 -17.78 -11.34 -4.64
CA ASP A 397 -18.36 -10.93 -3.36
C ASP A 397 -17.94 -9.50 -3.04
N PHE A 398 -18.83 -8.74 -2.42
CA PHE A 398 -18.49 -7.40 -2.01
C PHE A 398 -17.39 -7.38 -0.97
N PHE A 399 -16.37 -6.59 -1.26
CA PHE A 399 -15.25 -6.40 -0.34
C PHE A 399 -15.78 -5.81 0.98
N PRO A 400 -15.46 -6.44 2.13
CA PRO A 400 -15.97 -5.98 3.40
C PRO A 400 -15.37 -4.62 3.78
N ALA A 401 -16.21 -3.64 3.97
CA ALA A 401 -15.81 -2.32 4.41
C ALA A 401 -16.84 -1.78 5.38
N ASN A 402 -16.70 -2.15 6.60
CA ASN A 402 -17.55 -1.63 7.66
C ASN A 402 -16.76 -1.69 8.96
N TYR A 403 -15.70 -0.89 9.03
CA TYR A 403 -14.73 -0.93 10.12
C TYR A 403 -14.92 0.20 11.14
N VAL A 404 -15.94 1.01 10.95
CA VAL A 404 -16.25 2.02 11.95
C VAL A 404 -17.20 1.41 12.97
N ASP A 405 -16.73 1.27 14.17
CA ASP A 405 -17.43 0.81 15.36
C ASP A 405 -17.52 1.99 16.31
N TRP A 406 -18.64 2.67 16.31
CA TRP A 406 -18.82 3.94 17.03
C TRP A 406 -19.04 3.77 18.51
N ASP A 407 -19.63 2.67 18.91
CA ASP A 407 -20.02 2.40 20.29
C ASP A 407 -19.16 1.34 20.98
N GLY A 408 -18.20 0.76 20.25
CA GLY A 408 -17.28 -0.24 20.79
C GLY A 408 -17.89 -1.62 20.97
N ASP A 409 -19.03 -1.90 20.35
CA ASP A 409 -19.75 -3.18 20.50
C ASP A 409 -19.19 -4.29 19.59
N ARG A 410 -18.14 -3.99 18.82
CA ARG A 410 -17.46 -4.85 17.85
C ARG A 410 -18.30 -5.21 16.61
N LYS A 411 -19.32 -4.44 16.34
CA LYS A 411 -20.09 -4.50 15.09
C LYS A 411 -19.81 -3.25 14.28
N GLY A 412 -19.68 -3.40 12.98
CA GLY A 412 -19.46 -2.25 12.13
C GLY A 412 -20.74 -1.40 11.97
N ASP A 413 -20.72 -0.18 12.48
CA ASP A 413 -21.81 0.80 12.36
C ASP A 413 -21.69 1.65 11.10
N GLY A 414 -20.56 1.56 10.40
CA GLY A 414 -20.25 2.39 9.27
C GLY A 414 -21.09 2.06 8.05
N PHE A 415 -21.36 3.09 7.27
CA PHE A 415 -22.01 2.98 5.96
C PHE A 415 -21.02 3.09 4.81
N MET A 416 -19.73 3.07 5.12
CA MET A 416 -18.66 3.14 4.13
C MET A 416 -18.55 1.84 3.36
N VAL A 417 -18.26 1.96 2.08
CA VAL A 417 -17.91 0.86 1.19
C VAL A 417 -16.69 1.22 0.37
N PHE A 418 -15.89 0.23 0.04
CA PHE A 418 -14.80 0.43 -0.91
C PHE A 418 -15.35 0.55 -2.32
N MET A 419 -14.69 1.42 -3.10
CA MET A 419 -15.04 1.74 -4.48
C MET A 419 -13.89 1.39 -5.42
N ASN A 420 -14.24 1.04 -6.65
CA ASN A 420 -13.28 0.64 -7.67
C ASN A 420 -13.13 1.71 -8.75
N LEU A 421 -11.97 2.35 -8.84
CA LEU A 421 -11.66 3.35 -9.87
C LEU A 421 -11.58 2.77 -11.30
N ALA A 422 -11.44 1.44 -11.46
CA ALA A 422 -11.55 0.81 -12.78
C ALA A 422 -12.95 1.02 -13.38
N VAL A 423 -13.99 1.15 -12.54
CA VAL A 423 -15.37 1.35 -12.96
C VAL A 423 -15.64 2.83 -13.26
N ALA A 424 -16.16 3.09 -14.46
CA ALA A 424 -16.31 4.45 -14.99
C ALA A 424 -17.27 5.34 -14.19
N SER A 425 -18.33 4.79 -13.60
CA SER A 425 -19.29 5.56 -12.82
C SER A 425 -18.63 6.27 -11.64
N TRP A 426 -17.83 5.57 -10.85
CA TRP A 426 -17.10 6.15 -9.73
C TRP A 426 -15.98 7.08 -10.20
N ARG A 427 -15.16 6.65 -11.15
CA ARG A 427 -14.06 7.46 -11.69
C ARG A 427 -14.55 8.79 -12.23
N ASN A 428 -15.63 8.81 -13.02
CA ASN A 428 -16.23 10.03 -13.55
C ASN A 428 -16.79 10.92 -12.43
N HIS A 429 -17.48 10.32 -11.46
CA HIS A 429 -18.02 11.06 -10.32
C HIS A 429 -16.89 11.78 -9.56
N LEU A 430 -15.85 11.05 -9.15
CA LEU A 430 -14.71 11.62 -8.42
C LEU A 430 -13.99 12.70 -9.24
N ARG A 431 -13.77 12.46 -10.53
CA ARG A 431 -13.18 13.45 -11.45
C ARG A 431 -13.97 14.77 -11.45
N GLU A 432 -15.28 14.71 -11.58
CA GLU A 432 -16.10 15.93 -11.62
C GLU A 432 -16.13 16.64 -10.26
N ARG A 433 -16.09 15.91 -9.17
CA ARG A 433 -16.01 16.52 -7.82
C ARG A 433 -14.67 17.24 -7.62
N ILE A 434 -13.55 16.60 -7.94
CA ILE A 434 -12.23 17.24 -7.90
C ILE A 434 -12.20 18.45 -8.84
N ALA A 435 -12.66 18.31 -10.07
CA ALA A 435 -12.70 19.38 -11.06
C ALA A 435 -13.52 20.60 -10.59
N SER A 436 -14.64 20.37 -9.92
CA SER A 436 -15.47 21.43 -9.35
C SER A 436 -14.70 22.24 -8.31
N ILE A 437 -14.03 21.57 -7.38
CA ILE A 437 -13.26 22.24 -6.31
C ILE A 437 -12.05 22.98 -6.89
N VAL A 438 -11.31 22.36 -7.81
CA VAL A 438 -10.20 23.02 -8.51
C VAL A 438 -10.67 24.31 -9.21
N SER A 439 -11.76 24.24 -9.96
CA SER A 439 -12.27 25.40 -10.73
C SER A 439 -12.79 26.53 -9.83
N ARG A 440 -13.45 26.17 -8.72
CA ARG A 440 -14.08 27.16 -7.83
C ARG A 440 -13.06 27.87 -6.93
N PHE A 441 -12.04 27.16 -6.47
CA PHE A 441 -11.13 27.66 -5.46
C PHE A 441 -9.68 27.80 -5.92
N ALA A 442 -9.36 27.36 -7.13
CA ALA A 442 -8.01 27.41 -7.68
C ALA A 442 -6.95 26.76 -6.79
N ILE A 443 -7.25 25.57 -6.26
CA ILE A 443 -6.28 24.78 -5.47
C ILE A 443 -5.11 24.31 -6.34
N ASP A 444 -3.97 24.00 -5.73
CA ASP A 444 -2.73 23.65 -6.43
C ASP A 444 -2.48 22.14 -6.49
N ALA A 445 -3.11 21.37 -5.61
CA ALA A 445 -3.02 19.90 -5.60
C ALA A 445 -4.26 19.24 -5.01
N TYR A 446 -4.49 18.00 -5.39
CA TYR A 446 -5.51 17.13 -4.80
C TYR A 446 -4.85 15.88 -4.22
N PHE A 447 -5.18 15.58 -2.98
CA PHE A 447 -4.72 14.39 -2.29
C PHE A 447 -5.76 13.29 -2.44
N LEU A 448 -5.31 12.11 -2.84
CA LEU A 448 -6.13 10.93 -3.02
C LEU A 448 -5.93 10.00 -1.82
N ASP A 449 -6.86 10.08 -0.88
CA ASP A 449 -6.93 9.23 0.30
C ASP A 449 -7.18 7.77 -0.10
N ILE A 450 -6.47 6.84 0.53
CA ILE A 450 -6.49 5.40 0.21
C ILE A 450 -6.10 5.10 -1.26
N CYS A 451 -5.31 5.94 -1.88
CA CYS A 451 -4.91 5.78 -3.28
C CYS A 451 -4.13 4.47 -3.54
N GLY A 452 -3.42 3.98 -2.53
CA GLY A 452 -2.69 2.73 -2.60
C GLY A 452 -3.55 1.47 -2.52
N LEU A 453 -4.86 1.58 -2.33
CA LEU A 453 -5.75 0.42 -2.40
C LEU A 453 -5.71 -0.20 -3.80
N TRP A 454 -5.33 -1.45 -3.84
CA TRP A 454 -5.41 -2.29 -5.02
C TRP A 454 -5.84 -3.70 -4.60
N GLU A 455 -6.89 -4.20 -5.21
CA GLU A 455 -7.45 -5.52 -4.95
C GLU A 455 -7.64 -6.28 -6.25
N ASN A 456 -7.37 -7.58 -6.20
CA ASN A 456 -7.66 -8.45 -7.33
C ASN A 456 -9.17 -8.70 -7.40
N ASN A 457 -9.85 -7.91 -8.20
CA ASN A 457 -11.30 -7.82 -8.28
C ASN A 457 -11.82 -8.29 -9.64
N CYS A 458 -13.12 -8.50 -9.73
CA CYS A 458 -13.75 -8.99 -10.97
C CYS A 458 -14.15 -7.89 -11.98
N ASP A 459 -13.90 -6.61 -11.69
CA ASP A 459 -14.41 -5.49 -12.49
C ASP A 459 -13.32 -4.75 -13.29
N GLY A 460 -12.04 -5.00 -13.02
CA GLY A 460 -10.93 -4.43 -13.79
C GLY A 460 -9.74 -3.95 -12.95
N ASP A 461 -8.72 -3.44 -13.64
CA ASP A 461 -7.47 -3.00 -13.01
C ASP A 461 -7.60 -1.63 -12.36
N MET A 462 -7.51 -1.59 -11.03
CA MET A 462 -7.60 -0.35 -10.25
C MET A 462 -6.46 0.63 -10.55
N LEU A 463 -5.25 0.15 -10.91
CA LEU A 463 -4.14 1.04 -11.30
C LEU A 463 -4.47 1.77 -12.59
N VAL A 464 -5.02 1.06 -13.57
CA VAL A 464 -5.45 1.66 -14.86
C VAL A 464 -6.51 2.72 -14.60
N GLY A 465 -7.49 2.42 -13.75
CA GLY A 465 -8.53 3.39 -13.37
C GLY A 465 -7.98 4.63 -12.65
N THR A 466 -7.04 4.44 -11.73
CA THR A 466 -6.36 5.54 -11.04
C THR A 466 -5.57 6.41 -12.02
N ARG A 467 -4.82 5.78 -12.93
CA ARG A 467 -4.06 6.50 -13.96
C ARG A 467 -4.97 7.32 -14.87
N GLN A 468 -6.09 6.73 -15.34
CA GLN A 468 -7.07 7.46 -16.15
C GLN A 468 -7.62 8.69 -15.42
N LEU A 469 -7.97 8.57 -14.14
CA LEU A 469 -8.41 9.71 -13.34
C LEU A 469 -7.36 10.83 -13.31
N VAL A 470 -6.10 10.48 -13.05
CA VAL A 470 -4.99 11.44 -12.97
C VAL A 470 -4.73 12.10 -14.33
N ASP A 471 -4.67 11.31 -15.40
CA ASP A 471 -4.41 11.81 -16.76
C ASP A 471 -5.54 12.77 -17.24
N GLU A 472 -6.80 12.44 -17.00
CA GLU A 472 -7.95 13.28 -17.34
C GLU A 472 -7.96 14.61 -16.55
N LEU A 473 -7.60 14.57 -15.26
CA LEU A 473 -7.47 15.78 -14.46
C LEU A 473 -6.27 16.63 -14.88
N ALA A 474 -5.13 16.02 -15.21
CA ALA A 474 -3.96 16.73 -15.70
C ALA A 474 -4.22 17.43 -17.04
N GLN A 475 -4.96 16.80 -17.94
CA GLN A 475 -5.39 17.43 -19.22
C GLN A 475 -6.30 18.63 -18.97
N ARG A 476 -7.21 18.55 -18.03
CA ARG A 476 -8.19 19.62 -17.74
C ARG A 476 -7.57 20.76 -16.92
N PHE A 477 -6.63 20.47 -16.05
CA PHE A 477 -5.99 21.40 -15.11
C PHE A 477 -4.47 21.25 -15.09
N PRO A 478 -3.77 21.68 -16.15
CA PRO A 478 -2.33 21.67 -16.18
C PRO A 478 -1.73 22.41 -14.97
N GLY A 479 -0.82 21.77 -14.24
CA GLY A 479 -0.17 22.36 -13.06
C GLY A 479 -0.86 22.11 -11.72
N VAL A 480 -2.04 21.46 -11.70
CA VAL A 480 -2.65 20.92 -10.49
C VAL A 480 -2.19 19.48 -10.29
N ALA A 481 -1.48 19.22 -9.20
CA ALA A 481 -0.78 17.96 -9.02
C ALA A 481 -1.56 16.93 -8.16
N PRO A 482 -1.51 15.64 -8.51
CA PRO A 482 -1.97 14.55 -7.64
C PRO A 482 -0.98 14.29 -6.50
N ILE A 483 -1.51 13.90 -5.35
CA ILE A 483 -0.76 13.39 -4.21
C ILE A 483 -1.40 12.06 -3.81
N ALA A 484 -0.60 11.00 -3.66
CA ALA A 484 -1.11 9.69 -3.26
C ALA A 484 -0.91 9.43 -1.78
N GLU A 485 -1.89 8.82 -1.14
CA GLU A 485 -1.69 8.09 0.11
C GLU A 485 -1.36 6.63 -0.18
N MET A 486 -0.50 6.01 0.64
CA MET A 486 -0.14 4.59 0.55
C MET A 486 0.41 4.17 -0.83
N GLN A 487 1.16 5.05 -1.47
CA GLN A 487 1.70 4.84 -2.80
C GLN A 487 2.57 3.56 -2.88
N TYR A 488 2.36 2.77 -3.91
CA TYR A 488 3.24 1.67 -4.30
C TYR A 488 4.01 2.00 -5.58
N ASP A 489 5.02 1.21 -5.91
CA ASP A 489 6.04 1.50 -6.93
C ASP A 489 5.48 1.89 -8.30
N ALA A 490 4.49 1.18 -8.84
CA ALA A 490 3.91 1.48 -10.14
C ALA A 490 3.24 2.86 -10.21
N GLN A 491 2.68 3.36 -9.10
CA GLN A 491 2.05 4.68 -9.04
C GLN A 491 3.06 5.82 -9.14
N MET A 492 4.32 5.58 -8.76
CA MET A 492 5.38 6.58 -8.85
C MET A 492 5.61 7.07 -10.29
N GLY A 493 5.24 6.29 -11.30
CA GLY A 493 5.34 6.68 -12.70
C GLY A 493 4.45 7.85 -13.12
N PHE A 494 3.37 8.15 -12.38
CA PHE A 494 2.38 9.17 -12.76
C PHE A 494 1.82 10.00 -11.59
N ILE A 495 2.23 9.73 -10.35
CA ILE A 495 1.90 10.56 -9.19
C ILE A 495 3.22 11.06 -8.58
N PRO A 496 3.53 12.36 -8.69
CA PRO A 496 4.84 12.90 -8.35
C PRO A 496 5.05 13.15 -6.86
N MET A 497 4.01 13.04 -6.03
CA MET A 497 4.10 13.28 -4.59
C MET A 497 3.33 12.23 -3.80
N SER A 498 3.92 11.80 -2.71
CA SER A 498 3.32 10.80 -1.84
C SER A 498 3.37 11.24 -0.39
N HIS A 499 2.30 10.96 0.34
CA HIS A 499 2.37 10.86 1.78
C HIS A 499 3.04 9.53 2.12
N VAL A 500 4.08 9.59 2.93
CA VAL A 500 4.85 8.40 3.31
C VAL A 500 4.12 7.71 4.44
N PRO A 501 3.48 6.57 4.18
CA PRO A 501 2.94 5.74 5.22
C PRO A 501 4.07 5.04 5.99
N ARG A 502 3.73 4.42 7.09
CA ARG A 502 4.61 3.65 7.97
C ARG A 502 5.44 2.57 7.24
N TYR A 503 4.97 2.13 6.08
CA TYR A 503 5.55 1.05 5.26
C TYR A 503 6.19 1.62 3.99
N SER A 504 7.04 2.62 4.15
CA SER A 504 7.67 3.28 3.01
C SER A 504 8.49 2.29 2.18
N LEU A 505 8.48 2.54 0.87
CA LEU A 505 9.48 2.05 -0.07
C LEU A 505 10.88 2.34 0.46
N TYR A 506 11.87 1.61 -0.05
CA TYR A 506 13.27 1.87 0.25
C TYR A 506 13.59 3.37 0.07
N PRO A 507 13.99 4.09 1.14
CA PRO A 507 13.99 5.55 1.14
C PRO A 507 14.79 6.17 0.02
N GLN A 508 16.03 5.69 -0.23
CA GLN A 508 16.91 6.27 -1.24
C GLN A 508 16.33 6.20 -2.66
N ALA A 509 15.58 5.17 -2.97
CA ALA A 509 14.93 5.05 -4.28
C ALA A 509 13.73 5.99 -4.41
N ASN A 510 12.93 6.13 -3.35
CA ASN A 510 11.76 7.01 -3.35
C ASN A 510 12.12 8.46 -3.62
N PHE A 511 13.17 8.95 -2.97
CA PHE A 511 13.51 10.37 -2.98
C PHE A 511 14.13 10.88 -4.28
N GLY A 512 14.59 9.97 -5.10
CA GLY A 512 15.02 10.32 -6.47
C GLY A 512 13.87 10.42 -7.46
N VAL A 513 12.67 9.93 -7.12
CA VAL A 513 11.55 9.74 -8.07
C VAL A 513 10.34 10.58 -7.72
N VAL A 514 9.98 10.67 -6.43
CA VAL A 514 8.79 11.39 -5.96
C VAL A 514 9.15 12.32 -4.78
N ALA A 515 8.39 13.40 -4.63
CA ALA A 515 8.40 14.15 -3.38
C ALA A 515 7.62 13.34 -2.34
N SER A 516 8.17 13.24 -1.14
CA SER A 516 7.50 12.61 -0.02
C SER A 516 7.46 13.56 1.16
N PHE A 517 6.37 13.57 1.89
CA PHE A 517 6.29 14.32 3.12
C PHE A 517 6.02 13.40 4.31
N ASN A 518 6.53 13.78 5.46
CA ASN A 518 6.42 13.01 6.68
C ASN A 518 6.08 13.93 7.84
N HIS A 519 5.34 13.40 8.79
CA HIS A 519 4.94 14.13 9.98
C HIS A 519 6.12 14.53 10.85
N LEU A 520 6.12 15.82 11.18
CA LEU A 520 6.54 16.30 12.47
C LEU A 520 5.26 16.37 13.29
N SER A 521 5.01 15.42 14.14
CA SER A 521 3.78 15.46 14.88
C SER A 521 3.96 16.10 16.23
N PHE A 522 3.04 16.96 16.54
CA PHE A 522 2.84 17.50 17.85
C PHE A 522 1.90 16.63 18.64
N PRO A 523 2.14 16.45 19.94
CA PRO A 523 1.09 15.98 20.82
C PRO A 523 -0.08 16.93 20.71
N ALA A 524 -1.18 16.48 20.16
CA ALA A 524 -2.41 17.23 20.18
C ALA A 524 -3.01 17.13 21.58
N PRO A 525 -3.25 18.25 22.24
CA PRO A 525 -4.06 18.23 23.45
C PRO A 525 -5.47 17.77 23.08
N GLY A 526 -6.06 16.97 23.91
CA GLY A 526 -7.45 16.59 23.74
C GLY A 526 -7.73 15.33 22.93
N GLY A 527 -6.72 14.69 22.41
CA GLY A 527 -6.76 13.32 21.87
C GLY A 527 -7.99 12.97 21.06
N GLY A 528 -7.95 13.08 19.81
CA GLY A 528 -8.94 12.55 18.89
C GLY A 528 -8.22 12.26 17.59
N SER A 529 -8.44 11.08 17.05
CA SER A 529 -7.96 10.72 15.77
C SER A 529 -8.62 11.57 14.70
N THR A 530 -7.85 12.12 13.79
CA THR A 530 -8.38 12.81 12.62
C THR A 530 -8.48 11.89 11.42
N GLY A 531 -8.04 10.62 11.60
CA GLY A 531 -8.02 9.63 10.56
C GLY A 531 -6.86 9.77 9.58
N ILE A 532 -6.16 10.90 9.56
CA ILE A 532 -4.97 11.07 8.76
C ILE A 532 -3.82 11.44 9.66
N HIS A 533 -2.79 10.63 9.61
CA HIS A 533 -1.49 10.97 10.18
C HIS A 533 -1.46 11.06 11.68
N GLU A 534 -2.11 10.16 12.31
CA GLU A 534 -2.15 9.99 13.75
C GLU A 534 -0.86 9.48 14.35
N TYR A 535 0.15 9.34 13.53
CA TYR A 535 1.48 9.13 14.02
C TYR A 535 1.85 10.22 14.99
N GLY A 536 1.87 9.84 16.26
CA GLY A 536 2.21 10.75 17.31
C GLY A 536 1.10 11.66 17.78
N PHE A 537 -0.14 11.35 17.47
CA PHE A 537 -1.26 11.94 18.19
C PHE A 537 -1.04 11.70 19.69
N GLY A 538 -0.83 12.76 20.45
CA GLY A 538 -0.38 12.64 21.83
C GLY A 538 1.09 12.26 22.04
N ARG A 539 1.90 12.10 20.97
CA ARG A 539 3.33 11.82 21.07
C ARG A 539 4.13 12.67 20.09
N TYR A 540 5.20 13.26 20.58
CA TYR A 540 6.17 13.94 19.74
C TYR A 540 7.04 12.90 19.03
N HIS A 541 7.08 12.97 17.70
CA HIS A 541 8.03 12.22 16.90
C HIS A 541 9.08 13.19 16.35
N PRO A 542 10.31 13.12 16.85
CA PRO A 542 11.38 13.97 16.32
C PRO A 542 11.58 13.65 14.84
N VAL A 543 11.79 14.69 14.06
CA VAL A 543 12.20 14.55 12.67
C VAL A 543 13.51 13.82 12.62
N ILE A 544 13.56 12.73 11.87
CA ILE A 544 14.83 12.09 11.54
C ILE A 544 15.47 12.97 10.46
N LEU A 545 16.45 13.77 10.86
CA LEU A 545 17.08 14.79 10.00
C LEU A 545 17.72 14.19 8.74
N ASP A 546 18.15 12.94 8.80
CA ASP A 546 18.81 12.23 7.70
C ASP A 546 17.87 11.73 6.61
N GLN A 547 16.56 11.81 6.85
CA GLN A 547 15.58 11.38 5.85
C GLN A 547 15.20 12.55 4.94
N PRO A 548 15.21 12.37 3.61
CA PRO A 548 14.94 13.44 2.64
C PRO A 548 13.47 13.84 2.50
N GLN A 549 12.58 13.31 3.33
CA GLN A 549 11.16 13.67 3.35
C GLN A 549 10.94 15.13 3.73
N ILE A 550 9.91 15.74 3.15
CA ILE A 550 9.50 17.10 3.50
C ILE A 550 8.82 17.06 4.87
N PRO A 551 9.28 17.84 5.85
CA PRO A 551 8.66 17.90 7.17
C PRO A 551 7.19 18.35 7.10
N THR A 552 6.35 17.79 8.00
CA THR A 552 4.94 18.18 8.12
C THR A 552 4.61 18.54 9.55
N ILE A 553 4.09 19.73 9.78
CA ILE A 553 3.54 20.14 11.07
C ILE A 553 2.02 19.99 11.01
N THR A 554 1.47 19.24 11.95
CA THR A 554 0.03 19.03 12.08
C THR A 554 -0.53 19.98 13.13
N PHE A 555 -1.54 20.76 12.77
CA PHE A 555 -2.25 21.66 13.67
C PHE A 555 -3.64 21.11 13.98
N VAL A 556 -3.89 20.86 15.26
CA VAL A 556 -5.16 20.46 15.83
C VAL A 556 -5.42 21.26 17.10
N ASP A 557 -6.67 21.61 17.38
CA ASP A 557 -7.08 22.33 18.59
C ASP A 557 -6.15 23.52 18.94
N ASP A 558 -5.68 23.55 20.16
CA ASP A 558 -4.82 24.59 20.70
C ASP A 558 -3.32 24.41 20.41
N THR A 559 -2.91 23.49 19.52
CA THR A 559 -1.50 23.28 19.14
C THR A 559 -0.82 24.61 18.80
N PHE A 560 -1.50 25.47 18.05
CA PHE A 560 -0.98 26.77 17.64
C PHE A 560 -0.69 27.71 18.81
N THR A 561 -1.47 27.64 19.90
CA THR A 561 -1.35 28.53 21.05
C THR A 561 -0.47 27.96 22.14
N THR A 562 -0.60 26.67 22.46
CA THR A 562 0.08 26.00 23.57
C THR A 562 1.43 25.40 23.21
N GLN A 563 1.66 25.05 21.93
CA GLN A 563 2.88 24.39 21.46
C GLN A 563 3.74 25.29 20.53
N ARG A 564 3.58 26.60 20.64
CA ARG A 564 4.19 27.56 19.72
C ARG A 564 5.72 27.49 19.64
N GLU A 565 6.40 27.25 20.76
CA GLU A 565 7.87 27.12 20.78
C GLU A 565 8.33 25.87 20.01
N ALA A 566 7.64 24.77 20.19
CA ALA A 566 7.96 23.53 19.48
C ALA A 566 7.67 23.67 17.97
N VAL A 567 6.55 24.32 17.59
CA VAL A 567 6.26 24.67 16.17
C VAL A 567 7.37 25.53 15.58
N MET A 568 7.89 26.51 16.32
CA MET A 568 9.02 27.33 15.88
C MET A 568 10.29 26.51 15.68
N SER A 569 10.58 25.59 16.58
CA SER A 569 11.72 24.67 16.47
C SER A 569 11.63 23.81 15.21
N ASP A 570 10.44 23.28 14.90
CA ASP A 570 10.23 22.44 13.73
C ASP A 570 10.29 23.23 12.41
N ILE A 571 9.78 24.47 12.41
CA ILE A 571 9.97 25.38 11.27
C ILE A 571 11.46 25.68 11.05
N ALA A 572 12.23 25.91 12.11
CA ALA A 572 13.67 26.11 12.01
C ALA A 572 14.37 24.88 11.42
N THR A 573 14.00 23.69 11.87
CA THR A 573 14.49 22.41 11.35
C THR A 573 14.14 22.25 9.86
N ALA A 574 12.90 22.54 9.46
CA ALA A 574 12.47 22.47 8.06
C ALA A 574 13.29 23.42 7.17
N LYS A 575 13.54 24.65 7.63
CA LYS A 575 14.40 25.63 6.93
C LYS A 575 15.84 25.13 6.78
N GLN A 576 16.42 24.57 7.84
CA GLN A 576 17.78 24.02 7.80
C GLN A 576 17.88 22.87 6.79
N ARG A 577 16.92 21.95 6.80
CA ARG A 577 16.88 20.83 5.84
C ARG A 577 16.70 21.31 4.40
N PHE A 578 15.86 22.31 4.19
CA PHE A 578 15.65 22.89 2.87
C PHE A 578 16.93 23.56 2.34
N ALA A 579 17.62 24.32 3.18
CA ALA A 579 18.90 24.93 2.84
C ALA A 579 19.98 23.89 2.52
N ALA A 580 20.05 22.79 3.28
CA ALA A 580 20.99 21.69 3.04
C ALA A 580 20.78 21.00 1.67
N ARG A 581 19.56 21.06 1.13
CA ARG A 581 19.23 20.57 -0.22
C ARG A 581 19.44 21.61 -1.33
N GLY A 582 20.09 22.74 -1.02
CA GLY A 582 20.34 23.84 -1.96
C GLY A 582 19.16 24.79 -2.14
N GLY A 583 18.13 24.68 -1.32
CA GLY A 583 17.00 25.62 -1.31
C GLY A 583 17.39 26.97 -0.71
N ARG A 584 16.80 28.06 -1.22
CA ARG A 584 16.89 29.40 -0.60
C ARG A 584 15.64 29.64 0.24
N THR A 585 15.83 29.84 1.54
CA THR A 585 14.75 30.11 2.52
C THR A 585 14.40 31.60 2.57
#